data_ef1d5a6162d7aac7954c7044558d551e
#
_entry.id   ef1d5a6162d7aac7954c7044558d551e
#
_cell.length_a   1.000
_cell.length_b   1.000
_cell.length_c   1.000
_cell.angle_alpha   90.00
_cell.angle_beta   90.00
_cell.angle_gamma   90.00
#
_symmetry.space_group_name_H-M   'P 1'
#
loop_
_entity.id
_entity.type
_entity.pdbx_description
1 polymer ?
#
loop_
_entity_poly.entity_id
_entity_poly.type
_entity_poly.pdbx_seq_one_letter_code
_entity_poly.pdbx_strand_id
1 'polypeptide(L)'
;YSKNVGFDEQCVRALTLQDVPEGSTFTGKFEGKYNFPDAKPVPARYWHPCVIRNGELMETTAEDFGPDLYAGFLIDFIKRHEDQPFLAYYPMNLVHDMAGGGIPTTPVNGTPGSNKGGSLQGLVEYIDILVGRLMDGLEAAGLRENTIVIFTCDNGENGKKMHASEDGPRVPFIVNCPGLIQQRGATDELMEFSDIYPTLMEFSGASVPDGYALDGQSLVPFLTGATDIHREWITSYIATARMVRTKRWLLEAVDPVYGDSEGRLFDCGDAHLRSDYKDITGSPEALPIRKKLEELLENNPWPDLSDPDVAAEVNSYDTMPYKHFVNGQLVKEQND
;
A
#
# COMPACT_ATOMS: atom_id res chain seq x y z
N TYR A 1 15.24 14.28 -1.67
CA TYR A 1 14.85 12.89 -1.97
C TYR A 1 13.84 12.86 -3.13
N SER A 2 12.70 13.52 -3.00
CA SER A 2 11.65 13.53 -4.03
C SER A 2 12.02 14.30 -5.32
N LYS A 3 12.86 15.31 -5.26
CA LYS A 3 13.34 16.03 -6.46
C LYS A 3 14.11 15.12 -7.43
N ASN A 4 14.74 14.06 -6.91
CA ASN A 4 15.47 13.10 -7.73
C ASN A 4 14.57 12.08 -8.43
N VAL A 5 13.28 12.06 -8.09
CA VAL A 5 12.26 11.16 -8.66
C VAL A 5 11.10 11.93 -9.32
N GLY A 6 11.32 13.21 -9.65
CA GLY A 6 10.43 14.00 -10.49
C GLY A 6 9.31 14.78 -9.78
N PHE A 7 9.29 14.85 -8.44
CA PHE A 7 8.34 15.70 -7.73
C PHE A 7 8.88 17.15 -7.58
N ASP A 8 8.06 18.13 -7.91
CA ASP A 8 8.40 19.56 -7.81
C ASP A 8 8.37 20.05 -6.37
N GLU A 9 7.42 19.56 -5.58
CA GLU A 9 7.22 19.92 -4.18
C GLU A 9 7.10 18.69 -3.30
N GLN A 10 7.48 18.83 -2.03
CA GLN A 10 7.44 17.73 -1.07
C GLN A 10 7.17 18.23 0.36
N CYS A 11 6.45 17.41 1.12
CA CYS A 11 6.36 17.50 2.56
C CYS A 11 6.47 16.09 3.13
N VAL A 12 7.62 15.74 3.68
CA VAL A 12 7.96 14.38 4.02
C VAL A 12 8.47 14.26 5.46
N ARG A 13 8.29 13.08 6.05
CA ARG A 13 8.93 12.73 7.31
C ARG A 13 10.41 12.41 7.08
N ALA A 14 11.28 12.87 7.97
CA ALA A 14 12.61 12.30 8.08
C ALA A 14 12.51 10.88 8.68
N LEU A 15 13.08 9.89 7.99
CA LEU A 15 13.14 8.50 8.48
C LEU A 15 14.29 8.33 9.48
N THR A 16 15.36 9.07 9.28
CA THR A 16 16.55 9.06 10.13
C THR A 16 17.05 10.49 10.34
N LEU A 17 17.96 10.69 11.28
CA LEU A 17 18.62 11.99 11.45
C LEU A 17 19.51 12.38 10.26
N GLN A 18 19.90 11.42 9.41
CA GLN A 18 20.66 11.70 8.19
C GLN A 18 19.80 12.37 7.10
N ASP A 19 18.49 12.24 7.19
CA ASP A 19 17.55 12.89 6.27
C ASP A 19 17.31 14.37 6.62
N VAL A 20 17.72 14.78 7.85
CA VAL A 20 17.61 16.17 8.29
C VAL A 20 18.63 17.01 7.51
N PRO A 21 18.21 18.14 6.90
CA PRO A 21 19.10 18.97 6.10
C PRO A 21 20.33 19.43 6.89
N GLU A 22 21.51 19.45 6.22
CA GLU A 22 22.77 19.87 6.82
C GLU A 22 22.67 21.28 7.42
N GLY A 23 23.21 21.45 8.60
CA GLY A 23 23.14 22.73 9.34
C GLY A 23 21.84 22.98 10.10
N SER A 24 20.83 22.11 9.94
CA SER A 24 19.60 22.17 10.72
C SER A 24 19.75 21.42 12.04
N THR A 25 19.05 21.91 13.09
CA THR A 25 18.98 21.25 14.38
C THR A 25 17.58 20.68 14.59
N PHE A 26 17.48 19.37 14.65
CA PHE A 26 16.21 18.72 15.01
C PHE A 26 15.93 18.84 16.49
N THR A 27 14.81 19.46 16.83
CA THR A 27 14.32 19.68 18.20
C THR A 27 13.12 18.81 18.57
N GLY A 28 12.62 18.00 17.65
CA GLY A 28 11.46 17.15 17.82
C GLY A 28 11.70 15.94 18.71
N LYS A 29 10.71 15.07 18.77
CA LYS A 29 10.76 13.82 19.54
C LYS A 29 11.24 12.65 18.70
N PHE A 30 11.66 11.60 19.40
CA PHE A 30 11.86 10.26 18.84
C PHE A 30 10.71 9.36 19.29
N GLU A 31 10.21 8.53 18.38
CA GLU A 31 9.10 7.61 18.68
C GLU A 31 9.56 6.24 19.17
N GLY A 32 10.86 6.00 19.22
CA GLY A 32 11.45 4.72 19.62
C GLY A 32 12.34 4.15 18.54
N LYS A 33 12.60 2.86 18.59
CA LYS A 33 13.38 2.13 17.58
C LYS A 33 12.66 0.85 17.18
N TYR A 34 12.88 0.41 15.95
CA TYR A 34 12.38 -0.87 15.49
C TYR A 34 13.06 -2.04 16.23
N ASN A 35 12.40 -3.19 16.27
CA ASN A 35 12.87 -4.37 17.00
C ASN A 35 13.78 -5.25 16.13
N PHE A 36 14.93 -4.69 15.72
CA PHE A 36 16.01 -5.44 15.06
C PHE A 36 17.37 -4.98 15.58
N PRO A 37 18.43 -5.80 15.42
CA PRO A 37 19.77 -5.46 15.89
C PRO A 37 20.22 -4.07 15.40
N ASP A 38 20.91 -3.33 16.26
CA ASP A 38 21.49 -2.02 15.95
C ASP A 38 20.52 -0.91 15.51
N ALA A 39 19.20 -1.15 15.60
CA ALA A 39 18.20 -0.14 15.30
C ALA A 39 18.40 1.11 16.17
N LYS A 40 18.44 2.28 15.53
CA LYS A 40 18.52 3.57 16.20
C LYS A 40 17.11 4.14 16.42
N PRO A 41 16.93 5.00 17.41
CA PRO A 41 15.70 5.77 17.52
C PRO A 41 15.43 6.55 16.27
N VAL A 42 14.17 6.55 15.82
CA VAL A 42 13.72 7.26 14.62
C VAL A 42 12.94 8.52 15.00
N PRO A 43 13.03 9.59 14.22
CA PRO A 43 12.24 10.80 14.43
C PRO A 43 10.74 10.49 14.44
N ALA A 44 10.00 11.16 15.29
CA ALA A 44 8.56 10.94 15.43
C ALA A 44 7.81 11.27 14.13
N ARG A 45 6.77 10.47 13.83
CA ARG A 45 5.89 10.65 12.67
C ARG A 45 4.55 11.29 13.02
N TYR A 46 4.16 11.19 14.28
CA TYR A 46 2.86 11.63 14.75
C TYR A 46 2.98 12.94 15.54
N TRP A 47 3.06 12.89 16.85
CA TRP A 47 3.17 14.08 17.68
C TRP A 47 4.61 14.60 17.76
N HIS A 48 4.78 15.91 17.59
CA HIS A 48 6.07 16.60 17.50
C HIS A 48 6.95 15.99 16.41
N PRO A 49 6.44 15.93 15.16
CA PRO A 49 7.08 15.17 14.08
C PRO A 49 8.33 15.89 13.54
N CYS A 50 9.19 15.11 12.89
CA CYS A 50 10.28 15.65 12.10
C CYS A 50 9.84 15.76 10.64
N VAL A 51 9.55 16.96 10.19
CA VAL A 51 8.99 17.22 8.85
C VAL A 51 9.96 18.06 8.03
N ILE A 52 10.19 17.64 6.79
CA ILE A 52 10.99 18.37 5.81
C ILE A 52 10.03 18.83 4.70
N ARG A 53 9.94 20.13 4.52
CA ARG A 53 9.13 20.78 3.48
C ARG A 53 10.03 21.43 2.44
N ASN A 54 9.98 20.95 1.21
CA ASN A 54 10.75 21.46 0.08
C ASN A 54 12.27 21.55 0.35
N GLY A 55 12.79 20.59 1.16
CA GLY A 55 14.20 20.51 1.53
C GLY A 55 14.59 21.26 2.79
N GLU A 56 13.65 21.91 3.46
CA GLU A 56 13.88 22.64 4.70
C GLU A 56 13.22 21.94 5.90
N LEU A 57 13.91 21.89 7.03
CA LEU A 57 13.37 21.36 8.27
C LEU A 57 12.32 22.34 8.82
N MET A 58 11.11 21.85 9.04
CA MET A 58 10.06 22.63 9.70
C MET A 58 10.26 22.68 11.22
N GLU A 59 10.04 23.83 11.83
CA GLU A 59 9.84 23.92 13.26
C GLU A 59 8.50 23.30 13.63
N THR A 60 8.51 22.35 14.56
CA THR A 60 7.32 21.69 15.08
C THR A 60 7.34 21.70 16.59
N THR A 61 6.17 21.57 17.22
CA THR A 61 5.95 21.55 18.65
C THR A 61 5.28 20.25 19.10
N ALA A 62 5.14 20.04 20.38
CA ALA A 62 4.44 18.88 20.94
C ALA A 62 2.94 18.84 20.57
N GLU A 63 2.37 19.95 20.10
CA GLU A 63 0.96 20.07 19.69
C GLU A 63 0.75 19.77 18.21
N ASP A 64 1.84 19.73 17.42
CA ASP A 64 1.77 19.45 15.99
C ASP A 64 1.63 17.95 15.76
N PHE A 65 0.64 17.60 14.94
CA PHE A 65 0.38 16.22 14.50
C PHE A 65 0.79 16.05 13.04
N GLY A 66 1.74 15.15 12.76
CA GLY A 66 2.33 14.97 11.44
C GLY A 66 1.31 14.79 10.31
N PRO A 67 0.31 13.90 10.43
CA PRO A 67 -0.72 13.74 9.40
C PRO A 67 -1.50 15.01 9.08
N ASP A 68 -1.73 15.93 10.06
CA ASP A 68 -2.36 17.23 9.79
C ASP A 68 -1.46 18.16 8.97
N LEU A 69 -0.15 18.14 9.23
CA LEU A 69 0.81 18.95 8.49
C LEU A 69 0.90 18.50 7.03
N TYR A 70 0.88 17.20 6.78
CA TYR A 70 0.90 16.66 5.42
C TYR A 70 -0.39 16.96 4.66
N ALA A 71 -1.54 16.74 5.30
CA ALA A 71 -2.84 17.07 4.69
C ALA A 71 -2.97 18.57 4.41
N GLY A 72 -2.54 19.42 5.36
CA GLY A 72 -2.48 20.87 5.18
C GLY A 72 -1.60 21.30 4.03
N PHE A 73 -0.43 20.68 3.87
CA PHE A 73 0.46 20.91 2.72
C PHE A 73 -0.21 20.57 1.39
N LEU A 74 -0.91 19.43 1.31
CA LEU A 74 -1.63 19.04 0.10
C LEU A 74 -2.78 19.98 -0.24
N ILE A 75 -3.55 20.42 0.75
CA ILE A 75 -4.64 21.39 0.52
C ILE A 75 -4.08 22.72 0.03
N ASP A 76 -2.96 23.19 0.59
CA ASP A 76 -2.26 24.39 0.13
C ASP A 76 -1.71 24.20 -1.30
N PHE A 77 -1.13 23.04 -1.59
CA PHE A 77 -0.67 22.69 -2.93
C PHE A 77 -1.81 22.72 -3.96
N ILE A 78 -2.94 22.07 -3.67
CA ILE A 78 -4.13 22.05 -4.54
C ILE A 78 -4.57 23.49 -4.88
N LYS A 79 -4.68 24.36 -3.87
CA LYS A 79 -5.08 25.76 -4.06
C LYS A 79 -4.11 26.55 -4.94
N ARG A 80 -2.82 26.31 -4.80
CA ARG A 80 -1.79 27.00 -5.60
C ARG A 80 -1.69 26.52 -7.04
N HIS A 81 -2.27 25.35 -7.34
CA HIS A 81 -2.20 24.70 -8.65
C HIS A 81 -3.60 24.47 -9.26
N GLU A 82 -4.61 25.25 -8.84
CA GLU A 82 -5.99 25.10 -9.31
C GLU A 82 -6.17 25.32 -10.82
N ASP A 83 -5.27 26.07 -11.43
CA ASP A 83 -5.31 26.44 -12.86
C ASP A 83 -4.51 25.48 -13.76
N GLN A 84 -3.92 24.41 -13.24
CA GLN A 84 -3.08 23.49 -14.02
C GLN A 84 -3.21 22.03 -13.58
N PRO A 85 -2.94 21.06 -14.46
CA PRO A 85 -2.89 19.66 -14.08
C PRO A 85 -1.82 19.40 -13.03
N PHE A 86 -2.11 18.52 -12.07
CA PHE A 86 -1.15 18.07 -11.06
C PHE A 86 -1.30 16.58 -10.74
N LEU A 87 -0.23 16.02 -10.19
CA LEU A 87 -0.23 14.72 -9.52
C LEU A 87 0.14 14.93 -8.05
N ALA A 88 -0.74 14.54 -7.14
CA ALA A 88 -0.49 14.56 -5.70
C ALA A 88 -0.39 13.12 -5.17
N TYR A 89 0.76 12.73 -4.64
CA TYR A 89 0.98 11.42 -4.04
C TYR A 89 1.13 11.57 -2.52
N TYR A 90 0.20 10.96 -1.78
CA TYR A 90 0.14 11.06 -0.32
C TYR A 90 0.30 9.68 0.34
N PRO A 91 1.52 9.18 0.57
CA PRO A 91 1.75 7.97 1.36
C PRO A 91 1.53 8.29 2.86
N MET A 92 0.31 8.08 3.33
CA MET A 92 -0.11 8.40 4.69
C MET A 92 0.64 7.57 5.73
N ASN A 93 1.01 8.18 6.86
CA ASN A 93 1.58 7.45 8.00
C ASN A 93 0.55 6.62 8.79
N LEU A 94 -0.72 7.02 8.73
CA LEU A 94 -1.83 6.29 9.33
C LEU A 94 -2.14 5.05 8.45
N VAL A 95 -2.36 3.89 9.06
CA VAL A 95 -2.60 3.62 10.51
C VAL A 95 -1.41 2.90 11.17
N HIS A 96 -0.21 3.07 10.66
CA HIS A 96 0.96 2.36 11.15
C HIS A 96 1.22 2.66 12.64
N ASP A 97 1.63 1.67 13.43
CA ASP A 97 2.10 1.89 14.79
C ASP A 97 3.42 2.69 14.83
N MET A 98 3.85 3.07 16.02
CA MET A 98 5.14 3.74 16.20
C MET A 98 6.30 2.75 16.24
N ALA A 99 7.48 3.19 15.84
CA ALA A 99 8.70 2.44 16.09
C ALA A 99 8.89 2.19 17.59
N GLY A 100 9.12 0.93 17.96
CA GLY A 100 9.16 0.50 19.36
C GLY A 100 7.79 0.13 19.94
N GLY A 101 6.76 0.13 19.12
CA GLY A 101 5.39 -0.26 19.45
C GLY A 101 4.57 0.84 20.11
N GLY A 102 3.27 0.64 20.07
CA GLY A 102 2.27 1.54 20.61
C GLY A 102 1.53 2.35 19.56
N ILE A 103 0.30 2.70 19.88
CA ILE A 103 -0.59 3.47 19.02
C ILE A 103 -0.72 4.87 19.60
N PRO A 104 -0.41 5.94 18.83
CA PRO A 104 -0.54 7.31 19.29
C PRO A 104 -2.01 7.71 19.42
N THR A 105 -2.27 8.70 20.26
CA THR A 105 -3.55 9.43 20.23
C THR A 105 -3.64 10.27 18.97
N THR A 106 -4.86 10.66 18.61
CA THR A 106 -5.13 11.63 17.54
C THR A 106 -5.64 12.95 18.13
N PRO A 107 -5.66 14.05 17.37
CA PRO A 107 -6.18 15.34 17.85
C PRO A 107 -7.61 15.32 18.37
N VAL A 108 -8.42 14.32 17.98
CA VAL A 108 -9.83 14.23 18.40
C VAL A 108 -10.07 13.27 19.57
N ASN A 109 -9.14 12.38 19.88
CA ASN A 109 -9.34 11.34 20.89
C ASN A 109 -8.25 11.27 21.96
N GLY A 110 -7.43 12.29 22.09
CA GLY A 110 -6.37 12.28 23.09
C GLY A 110 -5.70 13.62 23.36
N THR A 111 -4.76 13.60 24.29
CA THR A 111 -3.96 14.77 24.64
C THR A 111 -2.85 14.98 23.62
N PRO A 112 -2.65 16.21 23.11
CA PRO A 112 -1.53 16.54 22.24
C PRO A 112 -0.19 16.07 22.83
N GLY A 113 0.67 15.57 21.97
CA GLY A 113 1.97 15.02 22.36
C GLY A 113 1.94 13.66 23.04
N SER A 114 0.77 13.05 23.27
CA SER A 114 0.65 11.72 23.87
C SER A 114 0.79 10.61 22.81
N ASN A 115 1.88 9.88 22.91
CA ASN A 115 2.17 8.71 22.09
C ASN A 115 1.69 7.40 22.72
N LYS A 116 0.77 7.45 23.72
CA LYS A 116 0.21 6.30 24.40
C LYS A 116 -1.30 6.46 24.56
N GLY A 117 -2.00 5.34 24.54
CA GLY A 117 -3.44 5.31 24.78
C GLY A 117 -4.32 5.53 23.57
N GLY A 118 -3.75 5.57 22.37
CA GLY A 118 -4.51 5.52 21.11
C GLY A 118 -5.04 4.12 20.80
N SER A 119 -5.84 4.02 19.75
CA SER A 119 -6.39 2.77 19.24
C SER A 119 -6.33 2.75 17.70
N LEU A 120 -6.28 1.56 17.13
CA LEU A 120 -6.36 1.40 15.67
C LEU A 120 -7.63 2.02 15.12
N GLN A 121 -8.76 1.80 15.79
CA GLN A 121 -10.02 2.43 15.43
C GLN A 121 -9.91 3.96 15.38
N GLY A 122 -9.31 4.58 16.38
CA GLY A 122 -9.12 6.04 16.42
C GLY A 122 -8.21 6.54 15.29
N LEU A 123 -7.22 5.76 14.86
CA LEU A 123 -6.41 6.09 13.69
C LEU A 123 -7.20 6.00 12.39
N VAL A 124 -8.05 4.96 12.24
CA VAL A 124 -8.92 4.79 11.06
C VAL A 124 -9.95 5.92 10.98
N GLU A 125 -10.61 6.26 12.10
CA GLU A 125 -11.54 7.39 12.16
C GLU A 125 -10.85 8.72 11.81
N TYR A 126 -9.58 8.86 12.17
CA TYR A 126 -8.83 10.07 11.83
C TYR A 126 -8.41 10.14 10.35
N ILE A 127 -8.15 9.00 9.70
CA ILE A 127 -7.98 8.95 8.23
C ILE A 127 -9.23 9.51 7.54
N ASP A 128 -10.41 9.10 7.97
CA ASP A 128 -11.68 9.57 7.38
C ASP A 128 -11.81 11.11 7.49
N ILE A 129 -11.44 11.68 8.64
CA ILE A 129 -11.40 13.14 8.84
C ILE A 129 -10.40 13.80 7.87
N LEU A 130 -9.21 13.23 7.68
CA LEU A 130 -8.20 13.80 6.79
C LEU A 130 -8.62 13.71 5.32
N VAL A 131 -9.21 12.57 4.92
CA VAL A 131 -9.78 12.40 3.58
C VAL A 131 -10.90 13.42 3.37
N GLY A 132 -11.80 13.59 4.34
CA GLY A 132 -12.86 14.63 4.29
C GLY A 132 -12.27 16.02 4.05
N ARG A 133 -11.26 16.43 4.80
CA ARG A 133 -10.58 17.73 4.61
C ARG A 133 -9.95 17.89 3.21
N LEU A 134 -9.38 16.84 2.65
CA LEU A 134 -8.84 16.85 1.29
C LEU A 134 -9.97 17.01 0.25
N MET A 135 -11.08 16.29 0.45
CA MET A 135 -12.25 16.43 -0.43
C MET A 135 -12.86 17.83 -0.35
N ASP A 136 -13.00 18.41 0.84
CA ASP A 136 -13.44 19.80 1.05
C ASP A 136 -12.47 20.79 0.39
N GLY A 137 -11.18 20.51 0.43
CA GLY A 137 -10.15 21.32 -0.26
C GLY A 137 -10.31 21.31 -1.78
N LEU A 138 -10.60 20.17 -2.38
CA LEU A 138 -10.89 20.04 -3.82
C LEU A 138 -12.21 20.74 -4.19
N GLU A 139 -13.24 20.60 -3.37
CA GLU A 139 -14.53 21.31 -3.58
C GLU A 139 -14.35 22.81 -3.53
N ALA A 140 -13.63 23.33 -2.53
CA ALA A 140 -13.38 24.75 -2.37
C ALA A 140 -12.54 25.37 -3.50
N ALA A 141 -11.70 24.55 -4.15
CA ALA A 141 -10.93 24.94 -5.34
C ALA A 141 -11.72 24.74 -6.65
N GLY A 142 -12.95 24.20 -6.60
CA GLY A 142 -13.74 23.89 -7.80
C GLY A 142 -13.21 22.74 -8.64
N LEU A 143 -12.35 21.87 -8.06
CA LEU A 143 -11.65 20.81 -8.77
C LEU A 143 -12.28 19.41 -8.57
N ARG A 144 -13.33 19.32 -7.73
CA ARG A 144 -13.92 18.05 -7.31
C ARG A 144 -14.39 17.16 -8.47
N GLU A 145 -14.98 17.78 -9.49
CA GLU A 145 -15.53 17.09 -10.66
C GLU A 145 -14.44 16.65 -11.66
N ASN A 146 -13.24 17.22 -11.57
CA ASN A 146 -12.15 16.98 -12.52
C ASN A 146 -10.86 16.44 -11.85
N THR A 147 -10.95 15.96 -10.61
CA THR A 147 -9.82 15.34 -9.91
C THR A 147 -10.14 13.88 -9.61
N ILE A 148 -9.31 12.99 -10.14
CA ILE A 148 -9.39 11.56 -9.84
C ILE A 148 -8.71 11.33 -8.48
N VAL A 149 -9.51 10.93 -7.51
CA VAL A 149 -9.04 10.57 -6.17
C VAL A 149 -8.98 9.06 -6.04
N ILE A 150 -7.80 8.53 -5.78
CA ILE A 150 -7.57 7.12 -5.52
C ILE A 150 -7.18 6.96 -4.05
N PHE A 151 -7.95 6.19 -3.31
CA PHE A 151 -7.64 5.80 -1.94
C PHE A 151 -7.35 4.31 -1.88
N THR A 152 -6.20 3.96 -1.31
CA THR A 152 -5.79 2.56 -1.15
C THR A 152 -4.83 2.40 0.03
N CYS A 153 -4.37 1.19 0.28
CA CYS A 153 -3.36 0.84 1.28
C CYS A 153 -2.22 0.08 0.60
N ASP A 154 -1.04 0.07 1.21
CA ASP A 154 0.15 -0.62 0.67
C ASP A 154 0.05 -2.15 0.80
N ASN A 155 -0.47 -2.63 1.91
CA ASN A 155 -0.67 -4.05 2.19
C ASN A 155 -1.72 -4.26 3.28
N GLY A 156 -2.18 -5.50 3.41
CA GLY A 156 -2.97 -5.95 4.54
C GLY A 156 -2.13 -6.11 5.81
N GLU A 157 -2.78 -6.49 6.91
CA GLU A 157 -2.20 -6.64 8.23
C GLU A 157 -2.61 -7.99 8.85
N ASN A 158 -2.67 -8.02 10.16
CA ASN A 158 -3.10 -9.18 10.96
C ASN A 158 -2.09 -10.35 10.90
N GLY A 159 -0.78 -10.00 10.85
CA GLY A 159 0.30 -10.97 10.73
C GLY A 159 0.40 -11.62 9.34
N LYS A 160 -0.26 -11.02 8.34
CA LYS A 160 -0.27 -11.49 6.95
C LYS A 160 0.47 -10.56 5.97
N LYS A 161 0.99 -9.45 6.46
CA LYS A 161 1.98 -8.67 5.74
C LYS A 161 3.12 -9.61 5.32
N MET A 162 3.57 -9.58 4.09
CA MET A 162 4.59 -10.49 3.55
C MET A 162 4.12 -11.96 3.37
N HIS A 163 2.83 -12.20 3.18
CA HIS A 163 2.31 -13.50 2.82
C HIS A 163 1.65 -13.46 1.43
N ALA A 164 1.87 -14.50 0.62
CA ALA A 164 1.15 -14.73 -0.63
C ALA A 164 -0.21 -15.41 -0.35
N SER A 165 -0.96 -14.86 0.60
CA SER A 165 -2.35 -15.20 0.90
C SER A 165 -3.19 -13.95 0.80
N GLU A 166 -4.48 -14.06 0.49
CA GLU A 166 -5.33 -12.90 0.20
C GLU A 166 -5.31 -11.82 1.30
N ASP A 167 -5.15 -12.20 2.56
CA ASP A 167 -5.07 -11.25 3.68
C ASP A 167 -3.85 -10.30 3.60
N GLY A 168 -2.83 -10.66 2.83
CA GLY A 168 -1.63 -9.83 2.61
C GLY A 168 -1.86 -8.76 1.54
N PRO A 169 -2.12 -9.13 0.28
CA PRO A 169 -2.25 -8.18 -0.83
C PRO A 169 -3.64 -7.56 -0.99
N ARG A 170 -4.69 -8.11 -0.38
CA ARG A 170 -6.04 -7.54 -0.49
C ARG A 170 -6.18 -6.32 0.40
N VAL A 171 -6.39 -5.17 -0.24
CA VAL A 171 -6.51 -3.86 0.41
C VAL A 171 -7.73 -3.11 -0.12
N PRO A 172 -8.24 -2.11 0.62
CA PRO A 172 -9.22 -1.19 0.09
C PRO A 172 -8.71 -0.52 -1.19
N PHE A 173 -9.57 -0.39 -2.20
CA PHE A 173 -9.28 0.37 -3.40
C PHE A 173 -10.52 1.15 -3.82
N ILE A 174 -10.46 2.47 -3.75
CA ILE A 174 -11.58 3.36 -4.03
C ILE A 174 -11.12 4.38 -5.06
N VAL A 175 -11.87 4.52 -6.15
CA VAL A 175 -11.62 5.54 -7.18
C VAL A 175 -12.86 6.43 -7.28
N ASN A 176 -12.64 7.73 -7.24
CA ASN A 176 -13.72 8.70 -7.30
C ASN A 176 -13.34 9.93 -8.12
N CYS A 177 -14.17 10.29 -9.08
CA CYS A 177 -14.15 11.54 -9.83
C CYS A 177 -15.54 11.71 -10.48
N PRO A 178 -16.45 12.50 -9.87
CA PRO A 178 -17.85 12.57 -10.32
C PRO A 178 -18.02 12.98 -11.77
N GLY A 179 -17.17 13.86 -12.30
CA GLY A 179 -17.26 14.33 -13.68
C GLY A 179 -16.71 13.37 -14.74
N LEU A 180 -15.97 12.32 -14.36
CA LEU A 180 -15.29 11.43 -15.31
C LEU A 180 -15.64 9.95 -15.12
N ILE A 181 -15.90 9.53 -13.88
CA ILE A 181 -16.04 8.12 -13.55
C ILE A 181 -17.50 7.76 -13.39
N GLN A 182 -17.91 6.67 -14.07
CA GLN A 182 -19.25 6.14 -13.92
C GLN A 182 -19.47 5.64 -12.49
N GLN A 183 -20.52 6.13 -11.83
CA GLN A 183 -20.86 5.68 -10.50
C GLN A 183 -21.36 4.22 -10.53
N ARG A 184 -20.56 3.33 -9.97
CA ARG A 184 -20.88 1.89 -9.90
C ARG A 184 -21.15 1.41 -8.47
N GLY A 185 -20.75 2.17 -7.44
CA GLY A 185 -20.76 1.72 -6.05
C GLY A 185 -19.67 0.66 -5.80
N ALA A 186 -19.93 -0.24 -4.87
CA ALA A 186 -19.03 -1.37 -4.63
C ALA A 186 -19.15 -2.40 -5.77
N THR A 187 -18.02 -2.97 -6.17
CA THR A 187 -17.92 -3.95 -7.26
C THR A 187 -16.96 -5.07 -6.84
N ASP A 188 -17.14 -6.24 -7.43
CA ASP A 188 -16.27 -7.40 -7.29
C ASP A 188 -15.21 -7.51 -8.42
N GLU A 189 -15.03 -6.43 -9.20
CA GLU A 189 -14.01 -6.41 -10.23
C GLU A 189 -12.60 -6.54 -9.63
N LEU A 190 -11.79 -7.32 -10.32
CA LEU A 190 -10.40 -7.56 -9.92
C LEU A 190 -9.51 -6.48 -10.49
N MET A 191 -8.57 -6.00 -9.66
CA MET A 191 -7.50 -5.11 -10.06
C MET A 191 -6.23 -5.41 -9.26
N GLU A 192 -5.11 -5.02 -9.78
CA GLU A 192 -3.82 -5.09 -9.06
C GLU A 192 -3.06 -3.77 -9.21
N PHE A 193 -2.05 -3.54 -8.36
CA PHE A 193 -1.35 -2.25 -8.35
C PHE A 193 -0.57 -1.95 -9.62
N SER A 194 -0.20 -2.95 -10.38
CA SER A 194 0.37 -2.77 -11.72
C SER A 194 -0.57 -1.99 -12.66
N ASP A 195 -1.89 -2.00 -12.41
CA ASP A 195 -2.90 -1.30 -13.20
C ASP A 195 -2.91 0.21 -12.98
N ILE A 196 -2.36 0.70 -11.86
CA ILE A 196 -2.39 2.12 -11.51
C ILE A 196 -1.58 2.95 -12.51
N TYR A 197 -0.36 2.53 -12.82
CA TYR A 197 0.51 3.29 -13.73
C TYR A 197 -0.10 3.47 -15.14
N PRO A 198 -0.53 2.42 -15.87
CA PRO A 198 -1.18 2.59 -17.18
C PRO A 198 -2.48 3.38 -17.09
N THR A 199 -3.22 3.30 -15.97
CA THR A 199 -4.43 4.10 -15.75
C THR A 199 -4.11 5.59 -15.65
N LEU A 200 -3.09 5.97 -14.90
CA LEU A 200 -2.65 7.37 -14.78
C LEU A 200 -2.11 7.90 -16.11
N MET A 201 -1.36 7.08 -16.86
CA MET A 201 -0.86 7.45 -18.18
C MET A 201 -2.02 7.72 -19.14
N GLU A 202 -3.02 6.85 -19.20
CA GLU A 202 -4.18 7.03 -20.09
C GLU A 202 -5.00 8.26 -19.69
N PHE A 203 -5.31 8.48 -18.41
CA PHE A 203 -6.05 9.66 -17.97
C PHE A 203 -5.28 10.97 -18.22
N SER A 204 -3.97 10.96 -18.12
CA SER A 204 -3.14 12.15 -18.38
C SER A 204 -2.90 12.39 -19.88
N GLY A 205 -3.23 11.44 -20.74
CA GLY A 205 -2.90 11.48 -22.17
C GLY A 205 -1.40 11.31 -22.45
N ALA A 206 -0.62 10.88 -21.47
CA ALA A 206 0.81 10.61 -21.63
C ALA A 206 1.02 9.24 -22.28
N SER A 207 2.15 9.08 -22.96
CA SER A 207 2.55 7.82 -23.56
C SER A 207 3.53 7.08 -22.64
N VAL A 208 3.39 5.76 -22.55
CA VAL A 208 4.41 4.91 -21.92
C VAL A 208 5.70 5.06 -22.71
N PRO A 209 6.85 5.30 -22.07
CA PRO A 209 8.12 5.42 -22.78
C PRO A 209 8.46 4.16 -23.57
N ASP A 210 9.10 4.32 -24.72
CA ASP A 210 9.53 3.21 -25.56
C ASP A 210 10.45 2.25 -24.80
N GLY A 211 10.21 0.94 -24.96
CA GLY A 211 11.01 -0.11 -24.34
C GLY A 211 10.54 -0.51 -22.92
N TYR A 212 9.52 0.13 -22.37
CA TYR A 212 8.90 -0.31 -21.10
C TYR A 212 7.78 -1.31 -21.39
N ALA A 213 7.91 -2.52 -20.86
CA ALA A 213 6.81 -3.47 -20.77
C ALA A 213 5.99 -3.17 -19.50
N LEU A 214 4.67 -3.17 -19.61
CA LEU A 214 3.77 -3.00 -18.48
C LEU A 214 3.07 -4.32 -18.19
N ASP A 215 3.09 -4.76 -16.96
CA ASP A 215 2.31 -5.92 -16.50
C ASP A 215 0.85 -5.54 -16.25
N GLY A 216 0.60 -4.25 -15.97
CA GLY A 216 -0.71 -3.71 -15.68
C GLY A 216 -1.55 -3.39 -16.92
N GLN A 217 -2.86 -3.31 -16.70
CA GLN A 217 -3.86 -2.89 -17.66
C GLN A 217 -4.55 -1.63 -17.16
N SER A 218 -4.87 -0.70 -18.06
CA SER A 218 -5.57 0.52 -17.66
C SER A 218 -6.99 0.21 -17.17
N LEU A 219 -7.36 0.79 -16.03
CA LEU A 219 -8.71 0.77 -15.48
C LEU A 219 -9.66 1.74 -16.19
N VAL A 220 -9.17 2.64 -17.05
CA VAL A 220 -9.98 3.69 -17.68
C VAL A 220 -11.22 3.14 -18.39
N PRO A 221 -11.15 2.09 -19.22
CA PRO A 221 -12.35 1.55 -19.87
C PRO A 221 -13.43 1.08 -18.89
N PHE A 222 -13.03 0.45 -17.78
CA PHE A 222 -13.94 0.03 -16.73
C PHE A 222 -14.50 1.24 -15.96
N LEU A 223 -13.66 2.16 -15.55
CA LEU A 223 -14.03 3.34 -14.77
C LEU A 223 -14.96 4.28 -15.52
N THR A 224 -14.79 4.42 -16.82
CA THR A 224 -15.63 5.28 -17.68
C THR A 224 -16.88 4.58 -18.22
N GLY A 225 -17.04 3.29 -17.96
CA GLY A 225 -18.20 2.52 -18.41
C GLY A 225 -18.12 2.00 -19.85
N ALA A 226 -16.95 2.02 -20.46
CA ALA A 226 -16.74 1.41 -21.78
C ALA A 226 -16.74 -0.12 -21.70
N THR A 227 -16.41 -0.70 -20.55
CA THR A 227 -16.50 -2.13 -20.26
C THR A 227 -17.10 -2.37 -18.89
N ASP A 228 -17.65 -3.58 -18.69
CA ASP A 228 -18.17 -4.03 -17.38
C ASP A 228 -17.20 -4.98 -16.67
N ILE A 229 -16.14 -5.39 -17.33
CA ILE A 229 -15.13 -6.31 -16.82
C ILE A 229 -13.76 -5.69 -17.06
N HIS A 230 -12.91 -5.73 -16.02
CA HIS A 230 -11.52 -5.29 -16.12
C HIS A 230 -10.58 -6.49 -16.25
N ARG A 231 -10.57 -7.40 -15.28
CA ARG A 231 -9.71 -8.58 -15.27
C ARG A 231 -10.47 -9.85 -14.94
N GLU A 232 -10.11 -10.94 -15.57
CA GLU A 232 -10.62 -12.28 -15.22
C GLU A 232 -9.87 -12.89 -14.04
N TRP A 233 -8.62 -12.52 -13.86
CA TRP A 233 -7.74 -12.99 -12.78
C TRP A 233 -6.67 -11.95 -12.43
N ILE A 234 -6.14 -12.09 -11.22
CA ILE A 234 -4.99 -11.32 -10.71
C ILE A 234 -4.02 -12.26 -10.02
N THR A 235 -2.76 -11.82 -9.91
CA THR A 235 -1.72 -12.53 -9.17
C THR A 235 -1.08 -11.63 -8.13
N SER A 236 -0.50 -12.26 -7.11
CA SER A 236 0.40 -11.59 -6.18
C SER A 236 1.50 -12.55 -5.77
N TYR A 237 2.64 -12.01 -5.43
CA TYR A 237 3.78 -12.81 -4.99
C TYR A 237 4.58 -12.11 -3.91
N ILE A 238 5.28 -12.90 -3.14
CA ILE A 238 6.32 -12.46 -2.19
C ILE A 238 7.45 -13.47 -2.25
N ALA A 239 8.66 -13.04 -2.59
CA ALA A 239 9.78 -13.93 -2.89
C ALA A 239 9.34 -15.06 -3.84
N THR A 240 9.40 -16.31 -3.40
CA THR A 240 8.99 -17.49 -4.19
C THR A 240 7.53 -17.88 -4.02
N ALA A 241 6.85 -17.37 -3.01
CA ALA A 241 5.43 -17.69 -2.78
C ALA A 241 4.52 -16.93 -3.76
N ARG A 242 3.49 -17.62 -4.25
CA ARG A 242 2.54 -17.13 -5.27
C ARG A 242 1.10 -17.29 -4.83
N MET A 243 0.25 -16.42 -5.36
CA MET A 243 -1.18 -16.62 -5.36
C MET A 243 -1.79 -16.17 -6.69
N VAL A 244 -2.93 -16.77 -7.03
CA VAL A 244 -3.79 -16.36 -8.14
C VAL A 244 -5.24 -16.32 -7.68
N ARG A 245 -5.94 -15.28 -8.08
CA ARG A 245 -7.33 -14.99 -7.74
C ARG A 245 -8.14 -14.75 -9.00
N THR A 246 -9.23 -15.49 -9.14
CA THR A 246 -10.33 -15.16 -10.05
C THR A 246 -11.50 -14.66 -9.21
N LYS A 247 -12.61 -14.21 -9.79
CA LYS A 247 -13.78 -13.79 -9.00
C LYS A 247 -14.24 -14.88 -8.04
N ARG A 248 -14.21 -16.14 -8.46
CA ARG A 248 -14.71 -17.28 -7.67
C ARG A 248 -13.62 -18.09 -6.94
N TRP A 249 -12.46 -18.24 -7.55
CA TRP A 249 -11.45 -19.18 -7.07
C TRP A 249 -10.20 -18.46 -6.58
N LEU A 250 -9.64 -18.94 -5.49
CA LEU A 250 -8.38 -18.48 -4.93
C LEU A 250 -7.44 -19.66 -4.69
N LEU A 251 -6.30 -19.66 -5.36
CA LEU A 251 -5.16 -20.50 -5.03
C LEU A 251 -4.08 -19.62 -4.40
N GLU A 252 -3.69 -19.90 -3.17
CA GLU A 252 -2.77 -19.05 -2.39
C GLU A 252 -1.66 -19.86 -1.73
N ALA A 253 -0.59 -19.16 -1.35
CA ALA A 253 0.56 -19.69 -0.61
C ALA A 253 1.25 -20.88 -1.33
N VAL A 254 1.25 -20.87 -2.67
CA VAL A 254 2.00 -21.84 -3.47
C VAL A 254 3.47 -21.46 -3.43
N ASP A 255 4.31 -22.25 -2.78
CA ASP A 255 5.74 -21.99 -2.65
C ASP A 255 6.56 -23.28 -2.79
N PRO A 256 7.00 -23.60 -4.00
CA PRO A 256 7.76 -24.84 -4.27
C PRO A 256 9.20 -24.79 -3.75
N VAL A 257 9.69 -23.64 -3.30
CA VAL A 257 11.09 -23.46 -2.89
C VAL A 257 11.24 -23.56 -1.37
N TYR A 258 10.44 -22.79 -0.63
CA TYR A 258 10.58 -22.64 0.82
C TYR A 258 9.34 -23.07 1.60
N GLY A 259 8.25 -23.42 0.94
CA GLY A 259 6.98 -23.67 1.57
C GLY A 259 6.23 -24.88 1.02
N ASP A 260 4.92 -24.75 0.94
CA ASP A 260 4.01 -25.75 0.40
C ASP A 260 3.87 -25.58 -1.12
N SER A 261 4.37 -26.54 -1.89
CA SER A 261 4.27 -26.53 -3.35
C SER A 261 2.83 -26.59 -3.86
N GLU A 262 1.91 -27.09 -3.04
CA GLU A 262 0.50 -27.21 -3.43
C GLU A 262 -0.31 -25.97 -3.01
N GLY A 263 0.07 -25.27 -1.94
CA GLY A 263 -0.69 -24.16 -1.39
C GLY A 263 -2.12 -24.57 -0.99
N ARG A 264 -3.03 -23.60 -0.93
CA ARG A 264 -4.42 -23.80 -0.53
C ARG A 264 -5.39 -23.29 -1.58
N LEU A 265 -6.43 -24.08 -1.86
CA LEU A 265 -7.45 -23.73 -2.86
C LEU A 265 -8.80 -23.49 -2.19
N PHE A 266 -9.40 -22.34 -2.51
CA PHE A 266 -10.70 -21.94 -1.98
C PHE A 266 -11.73 -21.71 -3.07
N ASP A 267 -12.97 -22.12 -2.80
CA ASP A 267 -14.18 -21.59 -3.46
C ASP A 267 -14.66 -20.37 -2.66
N CYS A 268 -14.50 -19.20 -3.25
CA CYS A 268 -14.91 -17.95 -2.64
C CYS A 268 -16.41 -17.65 -2.87
N GLY A 269 -17.03 -18.27 -3.90
CA GLY A 269 -18.41 -18.01 -4.25
C GLY A 269 -18.69 -16.51 -4.37
N ASP A 270 -19.78 -16.07 -3.72
CA ASP A 270 -20.16 -14.65 -3.59
C ASP A 270 -19.72 -14.05 -2.23
N ALA A 271 -18.81 -14.74 -1.51
CA ALA A 271 -18.39 -14.29 -0.19
C ALA A 271 -17.42 -13.11 -0.27
N HIS A 272 -17.67 -12.09 0.56
CA HIS A 272 -16.82 -10.89 0.63
C HIS A 272 -15.74 -10.97 1.71
N LEU A 273 -15.91 -11.89 2.69
CA LEU A 273 -14.97 -12.08 3.77
C LEU A 273 -14.24 -13.43 3.58
N ARG A 274 -12.93 -13.41 3.76
CA ARG A 274 -12.13 -14.64 3.65
C ARG A 274 -12.54 -15.74 4.64
N SER A 275 -13.07 -15.37 5.81
CA SER A 275 -13.63 -16.33 6.78
C SER A 275 -14.77 -17.19 6.22
N ASP A 276 -15.45 -16.72 5.17
CA ASP A 276 -16.61 -17.36 4.59
C ASP A 276 -16.25 -18.22 3.36
N TYR A 277 -14.98 -18.21 2.95
CA TYR A 277 -14.48 -19.02 1.84
C TYR A 277 -14.45 -20.49 2.23
N LYS A 278 -14.87 -21.35 1.30
CA LYS A 278 -14.82 -22.78 1.47
C LYS A 278 -13.46 -23.31 1.04
N ASP A 279 -12.69 -23.88 1.97
CA ASP A 279 -11.48 -24.61 1.65
C ASP A 279 -11.84 -25.93 0.93
N ILE A 280 -11.36 -26.09 -0.30
CA ILE A 280 -11.58 -27.27 -1.15
C ILE A 280 -10.26 -27.96 -1.54
N THR A 281 -9.16 -27.62 -0.88
CA THR A 281 -7.81 -28.10 -1.23
C THR A 281 -7.73 -29.61 -1.45
N GLY A 282 -8.33 -30.40 -0.57
CA GLY A 282 -8.32 -31.87 -0.64
C GLY A 282 -9.57 -32.49 -1.30
N SER A 283 -10.45 -31.70 -1.91
CA SER A 283 -11.68 -32.22 -2.48
C SER A 283 -11.49 -32.76 -3.91
N PRO A 284 -12.27 -33.75 -4.34
CA PRO A 284 -12.19 -34.27 -5.71
C PRO A 284 -12.46 -33.23 -6.79
N GLU A 285 -13.29 -32.25 -6.51
CA GLU A 285 -13.59 -31.14 -7.42
C GLU A 285 -12.43 -30.13 -7.55
N ALA A 286 -11.46 -30.14 -6.64
CA ALA A 286 -10.34 -29.22 -6.64
C ALA A 286 -9.41 -29.40 -7.86
N LEU A 287 -9.17 -30.65 -8.29
CA LEU A 287 -8.18 -30.97 -9.32
C LEU A 287 -8.33 -30.20 -10.64
N PRO A 288 -9.50 -30.15 -11.30
CA PRO A 288 -9.66 -29.43 -12.55
C PRO A 288 -9.60 -27.91 -12.37
N ILE A 289 -9.98 -27.39 -11.20
CA ILE A 289 -9.93 -25.97 -10.86
C ILE A 289 -8.47 -25.57 -10.63
N ARG A 290 -7.76 -26.34 -9.79
CA ARG A 290 -6.35 -26.15 -9.49
C ARG A 290 -5.52 -26.08 -10.78
N LYS A 291 -5.69 -27.05 -11.68
CA LYS A 291 -4.94 -27.10 -12.93
C LYS A 291 -5.09 -25.81 -13.74
N LYS A 292 -6.29 -25.25 -13.82
CA LYS A 292 -6.53 -23.99 -14.52
C LYS A 292 -5.83 -22.80 -13.85
N LEU A 293 -5.79 -22.77 -12.51
CA LEU A 293 -5.13 -21.69 -11.77
C LEU A 293 -3.61 -21.82 -11.84
N GLU A 294 -3.08 -23.04 -11.82
CA GLU A 294 -1.66 -23.31 -12.02
C GLU A 294 -1.19 -22.90 -13.43
N GLU A 295 -2.00 -23.18 -14.47
CA GLU A 295 -1.74 -22.70 -15.84
C GLU A 295 -1.65 -21.16 -15.90
N LEU A 296 -2.43 -20.42 -15.09
CA LEU A 296 -2.31 -18.97 -14.99
C LEU A 296 -1.01 -18.54 -14.30
N LEU A 297 -0.56 -19.29 -13.28
CA LEU A 297 0.72 -19.02 -12.62
C LEU A 297 1.92 -19.34 -13.53
N GLU A 298 1.82 -20.32 -14.42
CA GLU A 298 2.88 -20.64 -15.40
C GLU A 298 3.11 -19.48 -16.39
N ASN A 299 2.07 -18.72 -16.72
CA ASN A 299 2.18 -17.52 -17.55
C ASN A 299 2.86 -16.33 -16.81
N ASN A 300 3.01 -16.45 -15.50
CA ASN A 300 3.73 -15.53 -14.63
C ASN A 300 4.91 -16.30 -13.99
N PRO A 301 5.99 -16.55 -14.73
CA PRO A 301 7.00 -17.54 -14.35
C PRO A 301 7.65 -17.18 -13.00
N TRP A 302 8.02 -18.22 -12.28
CA TRP A 302 8.84 -18.10 -11.09
C TRP A 302 10.16 -17.42 -11.43
N PRO A 303 10.73 -16.63 -10.50
CA PRO A 303 12.05 -16.09 -10.72
C PRO A 303 13.04 -17.21 -11.01
N ASP A 304 13.85 -17.03 -12.04
CA ASP A 304 14.91 -17.97 -12.39
C ASP A 304 16.06 -17.86 -11.39
N LEU A 305 16.02 -18.68 -10.36
CA LEU A 305 17.06 -18.71 -9.32
C LEU A 305 18.41 -19.26 -9.84
N SER A 306 18.51 -19.73 -11.08
CA SER A 306 19.79 -20.03 -11.72
C SER A 306 20.51 -18.76 -12.21
N ASP A 307 19.79 -17.66 -12.37
CA ASP A 307 20.36 -16.33 -12.60
C ASP A 307 20.90 -15.78 -11.26
N PRO A 308 22.22 -15.49 -11.16
CA PRO A 308 22.82 -15.01 -9.93
C PRO A 308 22.26 -13.67 -9.44
N ASP A 309 21.84 -12.78 -10.33
CA ASP A 309 21.31 -11.47 -9.97
C ASP A 309 19.88 -11.63 -9.40
N VAL A 310 19.06 -12.44 -10.04
CA VAL A 310 17.72 -12.81 -9.56
C VAL A 310 17.81 -13.56 -8.23
N ALA A 311 18.72 -14.53 -8.13
CA ALA A 311 18.95 -15.26 -6.88
C ALA A 311 19.43 -14.33 -5.75
N ALA A 312 20.31 -13.37 -6.04
CA ALA A 312 20.76 -12.40 -5.05
C ALA A 312 19.62 -11.48 -4.59
N GLU A 313 18.75 -11.04 -5.50
CA GLU A 313 17.58 -10.25 -5.17
C GLU A 313 16.61 -11.05 -4.28
N VAL A 314 16.23 -12.26 -4.69
CA VAL A 314 15.32 -13.13 -3.90
C VAL A 314 15.94 -13.44 -2.53
N ASN A 315 17.24 -13.75 -2.47
CA ASN A 315 17.94 -14.04 -1.22
C ASN A 315 18.10 -12.78 -0.35
N SER A 316 18.07 -11.58 -0.91
CA SER A 316 18.07 -10.34 -0.11
C SER A 316 16.82 -10.22 0.77
N TYR A 317 15.69 -10.76 0.31
CA TYR A 317 14.49 -10.90 1.14
C TYR A 317 14.64 -11.97 2.23
N ASP A 318 15.47 -13.00 2.00
CA ASP A 318 15.78 -14.06 2.97
C ASP A 318 16.70 -13.58 4.11
N THR A 319 17.48 -12.53 3.88
CA THR A 319 18.33 -11.89 4.90
C THR A 319 17.60 -10.88 5.79
N MET A 320 16.38 -10.51 5.43
CA MET A 320 15.55 -9.73 6.33
C MET A 320 15.06 -10.64 7.47
N PRO A 321 14.97 -10.15 8.72
CA PRO A 321 14.59 -10.96 9.88
C PRO A 321 13.09 -11.26 9.87
N TYR A 322 12.60 -11.89 8.81
CA TYR A 322 11.23 -12.32 8.70
C TYR A 322 11.09 -13.76 9.18
N LYS A 323 10.12 -13.96 10.03
CA LYS A 323 9.72 -15.30 10.45
C LYS A 323 8.87 -15.92 9.33
N HIS A 324 9.40 -16.95 8.70
CA HIS A 324 8.62 -17.74 7.74
C HIS A 324 7.64 -18.64 8.50
N PHE A 325 6.36 -18.39 8.31
CA PHE A 325 5.29 -19.23 8.85
C PHE A 325 4.62 -19.99 7.71
N VAL A 326 4.65 -21.31 7.77
CA VAL A 326 3.83 -22.18 6.92
C VAL A 326 2.74 -22.81 7.80
N ASN A 327 1.47 -22.65 7.39
CA ASN A 327 0.32 -23.16 8.15
C ASN A 327 0.27 -22.73 9.61
N GLY A 328 0.75 -21.50 9.91
CA GLY A 328 0.81 -20.98 11.27
C GLY A 328 1.95 -21.52 12.13
N GLN A 329 2.84 -22.37 11.57
CA GLN A 329 4.05 -22.82 12.23
C GLN A 329 5.27 -22.09 11.69
N LEU A 330 6.16 -21.67 12.58
CA LEU A 330 7.44 -21.08 12.24
C LEU A 330 8.32 -22.15 11.57
N VAL A 331 8.63 -21.94 10.29
CA VAL A 331 9.42 -22.90 9.50
C VAL A 331 10.91 -22.58 9.59
N LYS A 332 11.27 -21.30 9.77
CA LYS A 332 12.65 -20.85 9.92
C LYS A 332 12.72 -19.65 10.84
N GLU A 333 13.48 -19.73 11.92
CA GLU A 333 14.09 -18.59 12.56
C GLU A 333 15.49 -18.47 11.97
N GLN A 334 15.79 -17.37 11.29
CA GLN A 334 17.18 -17.05 11.02
C GLN A 334 17.77 -16.55 12.35
N ASN A 335 18.51 -17.42 12.99
CA ASN A 335 19.44 -17.02 14.03
C ASN A 335 20.71 -16.51 13.37
N ASP A 336 21.04 -15.24 13.65
CA ASP A 336 22.33 -14.55 13.54
C ASP A 336 23.15 -14.68 12.26
#